data_d6e42fe7eb4dcd7f183405059f909a52
#
_entry.id   d6e42fe7eb4dcd7f183405059f909a52
#
_cell.length_a   1.000
_cell.length_b   1.000
_cell.length_c   1.000
_cell.angle_alpha   90.00
_cell.angle_beta   90.00
_cell.angle_gamma   90.00
#
_symmetry.space_group_name_H-M   'P 1'
#
loop_
_entity.id
_entity.type
_entity.pdbx_description
1 polymer ?
#
loop_
_entity_poly.entity_id
_entity_poly.type
_entity_poly.pdbx_seq_one_letter_code
_entity_poly.pdbx_strand_id
1 'polypeptide(L)'
;MSIEPGDKHDKDYERPIASRYMDPCEVIWLATATRLGLHIRRSPLVFSATDGSGRLQLSTRDDLDADDCLAQMLLHEICHWCTNGLETLKERDWGFALDGPTDPREHAALRLQAWVADQADLRVMFGPTGIYRQYYNRIPADPTAPIDGSDWETHVVEVASAAIERIQQAPWHPHVLESIHATRRVRDLIDPFVEDYASVLEGDALPLIWQA
;
A
#
# COMPACT_ATOMS: atom_id res chain seq x y z
N MET A 1 44.76 -12.38 -0.85
CA MET A 1 44.32 -13.15 -2.03
C MET A 1 43.10 -12.43 -2.57
N SER A 2 43.31 -11.57 -3.57
CA SER A 2 42.25 -10.72 -4.13
C SER A 2 41.33 -11.60 -4.98
N ILE A 3 40.08 -11.70 -4.61
CA ILE A 3 39.07 -12.33 -5.45
C ILE A 3 38.72 -11.29 -6.53
N GLU A 4 39.15 -11.57 -7.77
CA GLU A 4 38.71 -10.81 -8.93
C GLU A 4 37.20 -10.93 -9.04
N PRO A 5 36.46 -9.83 -9.33
CA PRO A 5 35.02 -9.92 -9.57
C PRO A 5 34.81 -10.79 -10.82
N GLY A 6 34.29 -12.00 -10.61
CA GLY A 6 33.95 -12.91 -11.70
C GLY A 6 33.01 -12.22 -12.68
N ASP A 7 33.27 -12.40 -13.96
CA ASP A 7 32.51 -11.85 -15.08
C ASP A 7 31.02 -12.22 -14.92
N LYS A 8 30.17 -11.24 -14.71
CA LYS A 8 28.78 -11.41 -14.30
C LYS A 8 27.85 -11.97 -15.37
N HIS A 9 28.37 -12.29 -16.54
CA HIS A 9 27.56 -12.83 -17.63
C HIS A 9 28.33 -13.85 -18.46
N ASP A 10 28.04 -15.10 -18.22
CA ASP A 10 28.17 -16.11 -19.27
C ASP A 10 27.06 -15.80 -20.29
N LYS A 11 27.41 -14.96 -21.27
CA LYS A 11 26.49 -14.45 -22.31
C LYS A 11 26.00 -15.53 -23.28
N ASP A 12 26.49 -16.76 -23.14
CA ASP A 12 26.23 -17.84 -24.09
C ASP A 12 25.13 -18.81 -23.63
N TYR A 13 24.53 -18.61 -22.43
CA TYR A 13 23.44 -19.44 -21.95
C TYR A 13 22.14 -18.63 -21.78
N GLU A 14 21.41 -18.46 -22.88
CA GLU A 14 20.04 -17.95 -22.85
C GLU A 14 19.04 -19.10 -22.63
N ARG A 15 18.59 -19.30 -21.40
CA ARG A 15 17.43 -20.18 -21.16
C ARG A 15 16.14 -19.41 -21.41
N PRO A 16 15.11 -20.03 -22.01
CA PRO A 16 13.80 -19.39 -22.11
C PRO A 16 13.22 -19.16 -20.71
N ILE A 17 12.82 -17.91 -20.43
CA ILE A 17 12.17 -17.55 -19.18
C ILE A 17 10.69 -17.91 -19.31
N ALA A 18 10.26 -18.99 -18.61
CA ALA A 18 8.89 -19.48 -18.64
C ALA A 18 8.05 -19.05 -17.43
N SER A 19 8.67 -18.46 -16.42
CA SER A 19 8.00 -17.99 -15.19
C SER A 19 8.79 -16.86 -14.56
N ARG A 20 8.16 -16.10 -13.67
CA ARG A 20 8.81 -15.04 -12.90
C ARG A 20 8.49 -15.18 -11.42
N TYR A 21 9.38 -14.68 -10.58
CA TYR A 21 9.11 -14.52 -9.16
C TYR A 21 8.14 -13.35 -8.93
N MET A 22 7.18 -13.55 -8.04
CA MET A 22 6.28 -12.52 -7.54
C MET A 22 6.34 -12.54 -6.01
N ASP A 23 6.37 -11.38 -5.40
CA ASP A 23 6.24 -11.27 -3.95
C ASP A 23 4.86 -11.76 -3.48
N PRO A 24 4.78 -12.58 -2.42
CA PRO A 24 3.50 -13.12 -1.93
C PRO A 24 2.47 -12.04 -1.59
N CYS A 25 2.88 -10.91 -1.01
CA CYS A 25 1.97 -9.81 -0.69
C CYS A 25 1.48 -9.10 -1.96
N GLU A 26 2.35 -8.93 -2.97
CA GLU A 26 1.92 -8.42 -4.28
C GLU A 26 0.84 -9.32 -4.90
N VAL A 27 1.00 -10.65 -4.83
CA VAL A 27 0.00 -11.60 -5.37
C VAL A 27 -1.35 -11.44 -4.66
N ILE A 28 -1.35 -11.33 -3.33
CA ILE A 28 -2.57 -11.13 -2.54
C ILE A 28 -3.31 -9.87 -3.00
N TRP A 29 -2.61 -8.73 -3.05
CA TRP A 29 -3.22 -7.45 -3.34
C TRP A 29 -3.58 -7.25 -4.81
N LEU A 30 -2.84 -7.84 -5.76
CA LEU A 30 -3.22 -7.89 -7.17
C LEU A 30 -4.49 -8.74 -7.39
N ALA A 31 -4.63 -9.84 -6.65
CA ALA A 31 -5.87 -10.64 -6.68
C ALA A 31 -7.06 -9.84 -6.14
N THR A 32 -6.84 -9.05 -5.07
CA THR A 32 -7.86 -8.14 -4.53
C THR A 32 -8.28 -7.09 -5.54
N ALA A 33 -7.33 -6.41 -6.16
CA ALA A 33 -7.61 -5.44 -7.22
C ALA A 33 -8.46 -6.07 -8.35
N THR A 34 -8.13 -7.29 -8.77
CA THR A 34 -8.90 -8.03 -9.79
C THR A 34 -10.33 -8.30 -9.34
N ARG A 35 -10.55 -8.73 -8.10
CA ARG A 35 -11.89 -8.97 -7.53
C ARG A 35 -12.73 -7.69 -7.43
N LEU A 36 -12.06 -6.55 -7.26
CA LEU A 36 -12.68 -5.22 -7.26
C LEU A 36 -12.90 -4.66 -8.68
N GLY A 37 -12.53 -5.40 -9.73
CA GLY A 37 -12.67 -4.96 -11.13
C GLY A 37 -11.60 -3.97 -11.58
N LEU A 38 -10.49 -3.85 -10.85
CA LEU A 38 -9.37 -2.98 -11.20
C LEU A 38 -8.35 -3.71 -12.07
N HIS A 39 -7.79 -2.99 -13.04
CA HIS A 39 -6.69 -3.44 -13.90
C HIS A 39 -5.41 -2.67 -13.58
N ILE A 40 -4.42 -3.37 -13.03
CA ILE A 40 -3.17 -2.74 -12.58
C ILE A 40 -2.15 -2.70 -13.72
N ARG A 41 -1.53 -1.53 -13.91
CA ARG A 41 -0.41 -1.31 -14.83
C ARG A 41 0.75 -0.61 -14.12
N ARG A 42 1.97 -1.14 -14.27
CA ARG A 42 3.18 -0.42 -13.86
C ARG A 42 3.54 0.63 -14.90
N SER A 43 3.94 1.81 -14.46
CA SER A 43 4.31 2.93 -15.31
C SER A 43 5.41 3.78 -14.65
N PRO A 44 6.50 4.10 -15.36
CA PRO A 44 7.53 5.02 -14.85
C PRO A 44 7.13 6.50 -14.96
N LEU A 45 5.93 6.80 -15.46
CA LEU A 45 5.48 8.17 -15.73
C LEU A 45 4.63 8.78 -14.62
N VAL A 46 4.16 7.96 -13.68
CA VAL A 46 3.27 8.39 -12.59
C VAL A 46 3.62 7.62 -11.33
N PHE A 47 3.44 8.24 -10.18
CA PHE A 47 3.50 7.52 -8.91
C PHE A 47 2.23 6.67 -8.76
N SER A 48 1.07 7.28 -8.88
CA SER A 48 -0.22 6.63 -9.01
C SER A 48 -1.15 7.48 -9.87
N ALA A 49 -2.01 6.86 -10.68
CA ALA A 49 -3.06 7.55 -11.43
C ALA A 49 -4.15 6.59 -11.89
N THR A 50 -5.39 7.06 -11.95
CA THR A 50 -6.48 6.34 -12.60
C THR A 50 -7.02 7.12 -13.80
N ASP A 51 -7.55 6.40 -14.79
CA ASP A 51 -8.10 7.00 -16.01
C ASP A 51 -9.65 7.00 -16.03
N GLY A 52 -10.27 6.59 -14.94
CA GLY A 52 -11.74 6.46 -14.85
C GLY A 52 -12.32 5.29 -15.64
N SER A 53 -11.48 4.37 -16.14
CA SER A 53 -11.93 3.17 -16.85
C SER A 53 -11.72 1.87 -16.05
N GLY A 54 -11.40 1.98 -14.76
CA GLY A 54 -11.00 0.85 -13.90
C GLY A 54 -9.53 0.48 -14.04
N ARG A 55 -8.73 1.27 -14.79
CA ARG A 55 -7.28 1.06 -14.90
C ARG A 55 -6.55 1.95 -13.89
N LEU A 56 -5.79 1.31 -13.01
CA LEU A 56 -4.90 1.96 -12.04
C LEU A 56 -3.45 1.78 -12.50
N GLN A 57 -2.77 2.89 -12.74
CA GLN A 57 -1.35 2.94 -13.02
C GLN A 57 -0.60 3.22 -11.72
N LEU A 58 0.43 2.42 -11.45
CA LEU A 58 1.31 2.56 -10.29
C LEU A 58 2.75 2.60 -10.74
N SER A 59 3.60 3.34 -10.02
CA SER A 59 5.03 3.45 -10.32
C SER A 59 5.73 2.09 -10.42
N THR A 60 6.86 2.05 -11.09
CA THR A 60 7.69 0.85 -11.18
C THR A 60 8.38 0.59 -9.84
N ARG A 61 8.93 -0.62 -9.67
CA ARG A 61 9.63 -0.98 -8.43
C ARG A 61 10.86 -0.11 -8.18
N ASP A 62 11.52 0.32 -9.25
CA ASP A 62 12.75 1.12 -9.18
C ASP A 62 12.47 2.57 -8.74
N ASP A 63 11.21 2.99 -8.75
CA ASP A 63 10.77 4.33 -8.35
C ASP A 63 10.23 4.35 -6.90
N LEU A 64 10.24 3.22 -6.21
CA LEU A 64 9.74 3.08 -4.83
C LEU A 64 10.88 3.26 -3.82
N ASP A 65 10.55 3.87 -2.68
CA ASP A 65 11.45 3.94 -1.54
C ASP A 65 11.68 2.53 -0.93
N ALA A 66 12.69 2.41 -0.08
CA ALA A 66 13.08 1.11 0.49
C ALA A 66 11.99 0.47 1.35
N ASP A 67 11.11 1.28 1.95
CA ASP A 67 9.98 0.86 2.78
C ASP A 67 8.64 0.88 2.05
N ASP A 68 8.65 1.09 0.73
CA ASP A 68 7.48 0.99 -0.13
C ASP A 68 7.28 -0.40 -0.72
N CYS A 69 6.04 -0.80 -0.89
CA CYS A 69 5.69 -1.99 -1.66
C CYS A 69 4.37 -1.82 -2.41
N LEU A 70 4.16 -2.68 -3.41
CA LEU A 70 2.92 -2.66 -4.21
C LEU A 70 1.67 -2.87 -3.35
N ALA A 71 1.75 -3.67 -2.29
CA ALA A 71 0.64 -3.93 -1.40
C ALA A 71 0.16 -2.65 -0.69
N GLN A 72 1.10 -1.83 -0.20
CA GLN A 72 0.81 -0.52 0.41
C GLN A 72 0.14 0.41 -0.59
N MET A 73 0.72 0.55 -1.80
CA MET A 73 0.17 1.40 -2.85
C MET A 73 -1.26 0.98 -3.23
N LEU A 74 -1.49 -0.33 -3.41
CA LEU A 74 -2.82 -0.83 -3.76
C LEU A 74 -3.86 -0.58 -2.66
N LEU A 75 -3.50 -0.79 -1.39
CA LEU A 75 -4.41 -0.46 -0.30
C LEU A 75 -4.71 1.04 -0.27
N HIS A 76 -3.69 1.88 -0.45
CA HIS A 76 -3.84 3.34 -0.46
C HIS A 76 -4.84 3.78 -1.54
N GLU A 77 -4.67 3.32 -2.76
CA GLU A 77 -5.57 3.63 -3.89
C GLU A 77 -6.99 3.09 -3.70
N ILE A 78 -7.13 1.91 -3.12
CA ILE A 78 -8.45 1.37 -2.75
C ILE A 78 -9.11 2.25 -1.68
N CYS A 79 -8.33 2.78 -0.73
CA CYS A 79 -8.83 3.71 0.27
C CYS A 79 -9.27 5.03 -0.34
N HIS A 80 -8.57 5.57 -1.34
CA HIS A 80 -9.01 6.74 -2.11
C HIS A 80 -10.37 6.49 -2.75
N TRP A 81 -10.52 5.42 -3.52
CA TRP A 81 -11.79 5.08 -4.14
C TRP A 81 -12.91 4.89 -3.11
N CYS A 82 -12.64 4.13 -2.05
CA CYS A 82 -13.64 3.91 -1.00
C CYS A 82 -14.05 5.19 -0.28
N THR A 83 -13.10 6.10 -0.03
CA THR A 83 -13.34 7.39 0.62
C THR A 83 -14.27 8.26 -0.23
N ASN A 84 -14.07 8.28 -1.54
CA ASN A 84 -14.89 9.10 -2.44
C ASN A 84 -16.21 8.45 -2.86
N GLY A 85 -16.32 7.13 -2.79
CA GLY A 85 -17.55 6.40 -3.10
C GLY A 85 -17.50 5.62 -4.40
N LEU A 86 -18.48 4.74 -4.57
CA LEU A 86 -18.53 3.78 -5.67
C LEU A 86 -18.64 4.46 -7.05
N GLU A 87 -19.32 5.58 -7.13
CA GLU A 87 -19.54 6.37 -8.34
C GLU A 87 -18.23 6.88 -8.95
N THR A 88 -17.23 7.15 -8.12
CA THR A 88 -15.94 7.73 -8.56
C THR A 88 -15.02 6.74 -9.28
N LEU A 89 -15.39 5.46 -9.37
CA LEU A 89 -14.70 4.48 -10.21
C LEU A 89 -14.55 4.94 -11.66
N LYS A 90 -15.48 5.77 -12.14
CA LYS A 90 -15.50 6.32 -13.50
C LYS A 90 -14.86 7.71 -13.61
N GLU A 91 -14.32 8.20 -12.52
CA GLU A 91 -13.65 9.49 -12.49
C GLU A 91 -12.13 9.31 -12.49
N ARG A 92 -11.45 10.23 -13.18
CA ARG A 92 -9.99 10.26 -13.14
C ARG A 92 -9.53 10.53 -11.70
N ASP A 93 -8.50 9.80 -11.29
CA ASP A 93 -7.89 9.91 -9.96
C ASP A 93 -8.93 9.85 -8.82
N TRP A 94 -9.97 9.02 -9.02
CA TRP A 94 -11.09 8.81 -8.08
C TRP A 94 -11.84 10.10 -7.74
N GLY A 95 -11.78 11.13 -8.61
CA GLY A 95 -12.34 12.44 -8.35
C GLY A 95 -11.55 13.28 -7.33
N PHE A 96 -10.31 12.89 -7.01
CA PHE A 96 -9.39 13.75 -6.26
C PHE A 96 -8.89 14.89 -7.15
N ALA A 97 -8.90 16.11 -6.62
CA ALA A 97 -8.13 17.18 -7.22
C ALA A 97 -6.64 16.93 -6.93
N LEU A 98 -5.80 17.09 -7.95
CA LEU A 98 -4.33 16.94 -7.82
C LEU A 98 -3.68 18.06 -6.97
N ASP A 99 -4.46 18.79 -6.19
CA ASP A 99 -4.06 20.02 -5.51
C ASP A 99 -3.27 19.81 -4.21
N GLY A 100 -2.89 18.55 -3.91
CA GLY A 100 -1.92 18.28 -2.87
C GLY A 100 -2.51 18.04 -1.47
N PRO A 101 -1.69 18.16 -0.42
CA PRO A 101 -1.96 17.62 0.93
C PRO A 101 -3.04 18.37 1.72
N THR A 102 -3.76 19.30 1.12
CA THR A 102 -4.81 20.09 1.79
C THR A 102 -6.21 19.52 1.60
N ASP A 103 -6.40 18.50 0.75
CA ASP A 103 -7.69 17.85 0.58
C ASP A 103 -8.01 16.99 1.82
N PRO A 104 -9.08 17.24 2.57
CA PRO A 104 -9.45 16.46 3.75
C PRO A 104 -9.75 14.99 3.41
N ARG A 105 -10.12 14.68 2.16
CA ARG A 105 -10.37 13.31 1.71
C ARG A 105 -9.09 12.49 1.63
N GLU A 106 -7.96 13.11 1.31
CA GLU A 106 -6.64 12.46 1.36
C GLU A 106 -6.35 11.95 2.77
N HIS A 107 -6.52 12.81 3.78
CA HIS A 107 -6.30 12.45 5.18
C HIS A 107 -7.35 11.46 5.69
N ALA A 108 -8.56 11.52 5.18
CA ALA A 108 -9.60 10.53 5.47
C ALA A 108 -9.25 9.15 4.87
N ALA A 109 -8.68 9.10 3.66
CA ALA A 109 -8.18 7.86 3.06
C ALA A 109 -7.03 7.26 3.89
N LEU A 110 -6.12 8.09 4.44
CA LEU A 110 -5.08 7.63 5.35
C LEU A 110 -5.64 7.04 6.66
N ARG A 111 -6.70 7.61 7.20
CA ARG A 111 -7.38 7.07 8.37
C ARG A 111 -8.08 5.74 8.08
N LEU A 112 -8.71 5.63 6.91
CA LEU A 112 -9.26 4.37 6.45
C LEU A 112 -8.18 3.31 6.28
N GLN A 113 -7.04 3.67 5.69
CA GLN A 113 -5.88 2.78 5.54
C GLN A 113 -5.34 2.30 6.89
N ALA A 114 -5.23 3.21 7.86
CA ALA A 114 -4.85 2.86 9.23
C ALA A 114 -5.87 1.89 9.86
N TRP A 115 -7.17 2.17 9.72
CA TRP A 115 -8.23 1.30 10.23
C TRP A 115 -8.17 -0.10 9.64
N VAL A 116 -7.97 -0.23 8.31
CA VAL A 116 -7.83 -1.54 7.64
C VAL A 116 -6.59 -2.27 8.15
N ALA A 117 -5.45 -1.58 8.24
CA ALA A 117 -4.20 -2.16 8.70
C ALA A 117 -4.28 -2.67 10.15
N ASP A 118 -5.00 -1.95 11.01
CA ASP A 118 -5.21 -2.33 12.42
C ASP A 118 -6.04 -3.61 12.58
N GLN A 119 -6.89 -3.96 11.61
CA GLN A 119 -7.63 -5.22 11.66
C GLN A 119 -6.70 -6.45 11.68
N ALA A 120 -5.44 -6.27 11.32
CA ALA A 120 -4.44 -7.32 11.25
C ALA A 120 -3.11 -6.96 11.94
N ASP A 121 -3.06 -5.88 12.72
CA ASP A 121 -1.84 -5.40 13.38
C ASP A 121 -0.68 -5.19 12.39
N LEU A 122 -0.98 -4.47 11.30
CA LEU A 122 -0.06 -4.18 10.21
C LEU A 122 0.07 -2.67 9.94
N ARG A 123 -0.25 -1.82 10.93
CA ARG A 123 -0.28 -0.36 10.76
C ARG A 123 1.04 0.20 10.22
N VAL A 124 2.17 -0.27 10.71
CA VAL A 124 3.48 0.23 10.28
C VAL A 124 3.79 -0.20 8.86
N MET A 125 3.53 -1.46 8.52
CA MET A 125 3.74 -1.99 7.17
C MET A 125 2.93 -1.22 6.12
N PHE A 126 1.70 -0.84 6.46
CA PHE A 126 0.82 -0.13 5.53
C PHE A 126 0.83 1.40 5.73
N GLY A 127 1.84 1.94 6.40
CA GLY A 127 2.02 3.38 6.47
C GLY A 127 2.47 3.95 5.13
N PRO A 128 1.91 5.09 4.67
CA PRO A 128 2.36 5.75 3.45
C PRO A 128 3.79 6.28 3.64
N THR A 129 4.50 6.48 2.55
CA THR A 129 5.80 7.16 2.56
C THR A 129 5.66 8.64 2.19
N GLY A 130 6.75 9.37 2.23
CA GLY A 130 6.78 10.77 1.86
C GLY A 130 6.02 11.69 2.82
N ILE A 131 5.41 12.74 2.27
CA ILE A 131 4.81 13.85 3.04
C ILE A 131 3.63 13.44 3.93
N TYR A 132 2.95 12.37 3.58
CA TYR A 132 1.78 11.89 4.32
C TYR A 132 2.11 11.07 5.55
N ARG A 133 3.35 10.58 5.68
CA ARG A 133 3.80 9.77 6.81
C ARG A 133 3.62 10.50 8.15
N GLN A 134 3.90 11.81 8.19
CA GLN A 134 3.77 12.58 9.43
C GLN A 134 2.34 12.63 9.96
N TYR A 135 1.35 12.77 9.07
CA TYR A 135 -0.04 12.73 9.47
C TYR A 135 -0.45 11.33 9.90
N TYR A 136 -0.11 10.32 9.11
CA TYR A 136 -0.44 8.92 9.39
C TYR A 136 0.07 8.46 10.77
N ASN A 137 1.31 8.80 11.13
CA ASN A 137 1.90 8.47 12.42
C ASN A 137 1.22 9.16 13.62
N ARG A 138 0.43 10.21 13.38
CA ARG A 138 -0.35 10.91 14.41
C ARG A 138 -1.76 10.38 14.56
N ILE A 139 -2.24 9.55 13.64
CA ILE A 139 -3.57 8.96 13.70
C ILE A 139 -3.66 8.13 15.00
N PRO A 140 -4.65 8.41 15.87
CA PRO A 140 -4.84 7.67 17.11
C PRO A 140 -5.06 6.16 16.89
N ALA A 141 -4.99 5.38 17.97
CA ALA A 141 -5.33 3.96 17.94
C ALA A 141 -6.78 3.73 17.48
N ASP A 142 -7.68 4.66 17.78
CA ASP A 142 -8.99 4.74 17.12
C ASP A 142 -8.89 5.74 15.96
N PRO A 143 -8.88 5.30 14.70
CA PRO A 143 -8.79 6.20 13.54
C PRO A 143 -9.98 7.16 13.36
N THR A 144 -11.06 6.96 14.11
CA THR A 144 -12.22 7.88 14.16
C THR A 144 -12.09 8.95 15.25
N ALA A 145 -11.06 8.89 16.10
CA ALA A 145 -10.77 9.94 17.06
C ALA A 145 -9.94 11.06 16.40
N PRO A 146 -10.27 12.35 16.64
CA PRO A 146 -9.53 13.47 16.07
C PRO A 146 -8.12 13.59 16.69
N ILE A 147 -7.15 14.07 15.91
CA ILE A 147 -5.78 14.39 16.39
C ILE A 147 -5.80 15.69 17.19
N ASP A 148 -6.65 16.62 16.80
CA ASP A 148 -6.84 17.93 17.46
C ASP A 148 -8.30 18.38 17.34
N GLY A 149 -8.62 19.51 17.95
CA GLY A 149 -10.00 20.04 17.97
C GLY A 149 -10.33 21.01 16.83
N SER A 150 -9.59 20.99 15.72
CA SER A 150 -9.86 21.87 14.58
C SER A 150 -11.09 21.43 13.80
N ASP A 151 -11.79 22.38 13.17
CA ASP A 151 -12.92 22.08 12.28
C ASP A 151 -12.49 21.25 11.08
N TRP A 152 -11.26 21.46 10.60
CA TRP A 152 -10.70 20.69 9.50
C TRP A 152 -10.53 19.22 9.89
N GLU A 153 -9.93 18.95 11.05
CA GLU A 153 -9.71 17.59 11.55
C GLU A 153 -11.04 16.90 11.86
N THR A 154 -12.01 17.63 12.40
CA THR A 154 -13.37 17.12 12.62
C THR A 154 -13.99 16.65 11.31
N HIS A 155 -13.85 17.44 10.24
CA HIS A 155 -14.35 17.07 8.91
C HIS A 155 -13.61 15.85 8.33
N VAL A 156 -12.30 15.76 8.47
CA VAL A 156 -11.51 14.57 8.07
C VAL A 156 -12.06 13.31 8.75
N VAL A 157 -12.33 13.38 10.07
CA VAL A 157 -12.87 12.25 10.83
C VAL A 157 -14.27 11.85 10.37
N GLU A 158 -15.14 12.82 10.06
CA GLU A 158 -16.48 12.54 9.51
C GLU A 158 -16.39 11.77 8.19
N VAL A 159 -15.53 12.23 7.26
CA VAL A 159 -15.31 11.57 5.97
C VAL A 159 -14.71 10.18 6.15
N ALA A 160 -13.73 10.04 7.05
CA ALA A 160 -13.12 8.76 7.35
C ALA A 160 -14.10 7.76 7.96
N SER A 161 -14.95 8.20 8.88
CA SER A 161 -15.99 7.36 9.50
C SER A 161 -16.96 6.80 8.46
N ALA A 162 -17.42 7.64 7.54
CA ALA A 162 -18.26 7.19 6.43
C ALA A 162 -17.54 6.21 5.49
N ALA A 163 -16.25 6.40 5.27
CA ALA A 163 -15.43 5.48 4.47
C ALA A 163 -15.23 4.12 5.17
N ILE A 164 -15.02 4.12 6.50
CA ILE A 164 -14.92 2.91 7.33
C ILE A 164 -16.23 2.10 7.31
N GLU A 165 -17.36 2.74 7.33
CA GLU A 165 -18.65 2.06 7.16
C GLU A 165 -18.80 1.48 5.75
N ARG A 166 -18.35 2.23 4.74
CA ARG A 166 -18.46 1.85 3.33
C ARG A 166 -17.57 0.68 2.96
N ILE A 167 -16.33 0.60 3.46
CA ILE A 167 -15.39 -0.48 3.13
C ILE A 167 -15.88 -1.86 3.63
N GLN A 168 -16.78 -1.87 4.58
CA GLN A 168 -17.43 -3.07 5.10
C GLN A 168 -18.61 -3.55 4.24
N GLN A 169 -18.83 -2.92 3.10
CA GLN A 169 -19.90 -3.23 2.15
C GLN A 169 -19.32 -3.60 0.77
N ALA A 170 -20.13 -4.24 -0.07
CA ALA A 170 -19.75 -4.50 -1.46
C ALA A 170 -19.48 -3.18 -2.21
N PRO A 171 -18.50 -3.15 -3.14
CA PRO A 171 -17.68 -4.26 -3.62
C PRO A 171 -16.43 -4.56 -2.76
N TRP A 172 -16.06 -3.71 -1.80
CA TRP A 172 -14.81 -3.82 -1.04
C TRP A 172 -14.81 -5.01 -0.06
N HIS A 173 -15.93 -5.22 0.62
CA HIS A 173 -16.12 -6.40 1.47
C HIS A 173 -16.56 -7.61 0.65
N PRO A 174 -16.01 -8.82 0.90
CA PRO A 174 -15.05 -9.13 1.97
C PRO A 174 -13.57 -8.96 1.55
N HIS A 175 -13.32 -8.59 0.30
CA HIS A 175 -12.03 -8.74 -0.38
C HIS A 175 -10.88 -7.99 0.30
N VAL A 176 -11.09 -6.75 0.75
CA VAL A 176 -10.03 -5.96 1.40
C VAL A 176 -9.65 -6.57 2.74
N LEU A 177 -10.64 -6.95 3.57
CA LEU A 177 -10.39 -7.55 4.88
C LEU A 177 -9.79 -8.95 4.78
N GLU A 178 -10.20 -9.76 3.81
CA GLU A 178 -9.55 -11.04 3.52
C GLU A 178 -8.07 -10.86 3.19
N SER A 179 -7.73 -9.82 2.44
CA SER A 179 -6.37 -9.57 1.98
C SER A 179 -5.46 -9.03 3.07
N ILE A 180 -5.95 -8.16 3.94
CA ILE A 180 -5.16 -7.71 5.08
C ILE A 180 -4.86 -8.87 6.04
N HIS A 181 -5.82 -9.74 6.29
CA HIS A 181 -5.60 -10.94 7.10
C HIS A 181 -4.71 -11.98 6.40
N ALA A 182 -4.74 -12.07 5.06
CA ALA A 182 -3.81 -12.92 4.32
C ALA A 182 -2.38 -12.38 4.42
N THR A 183 -2.20 -11.06 4.35
CA THR A 183 -0.89 -10.41 4.56
C THR A 183 -0.37 -10.66 5.97
N ARG A 184 -1.23 -10.60 7.00
CA ARG A 184 -0.85 -10.96 8.37
C ARG A 184 -0.34 -12.38 8.48
N ARG A 185 -0.97 -13.35 7.82
CA ARG A 185 -0.47 -14.74 7.81
C ARG A 185 0.91 -14.87 7.16
N VAL A 186 1.20 -14.07 6.13
CA VAL A 186 2.57 -14.01 5.55
C VAL A 186 3.56 -13.50 6.59
N ARG A 187 3.23 -12.39 7.29
CA ARG A 187 4.05 -11.87 8.38
C ARG A 187 4.33 -12.96 9.43
N ASP A 188 3.28 -13.60 9.94
CA ASP A 188 3.41 -14.60 11.00
C ASP A 188 4.31 -15.79 10.58
N LEU A 189 4.36 -16.10 9.28
CA LEU A 189 5.26 -17.13 8.75
C LEU A 189 6.72 -16.70 8.72
N ILE A 190 7.00 -15.42 8.51
CA ILE A 190 8.38 -14.91 8.44
C ILE A 190 8.92 -14.42 9.80
N ASP A 191 8.05 -14.11 10.77
CA ASP A 191 8.43 -13.60 12.09
C ASP A 191 9.57 -14.39 12.76
N PRO A 192 9.58 -15.74 12.75
CA PRO A 192 10.66 -16.50 13.37
C PRO A 192 12.05 -16.29 12.73
N PHE A 193 12.11 -15.71 11.53
CA PHE A 193 13.35 -15.50 10.78
C PHE A 193 13.81 -14.04 10.80
N VAL A 194 12.96 -13.13 11.28
CA VAL A 194 13.20 -11.69 11.19
C VAL A 194 14.37 -11.24 12.10
N GLU A 195 14.58 -11.90 13.24
CA GLU A 195 15.67 -11.56 14.15
C GLU A 195 17.05 -11.91 13.58
N ASP A 196 17.12 -12.91 12.70
CA ASP A 196 18.39 -13.45 12.21
C ASP A 196 18.87 -12.83 10.89
N TYR A 197 17.97 -12.25 10.08
CA TYR A 197 18.34 -11.83 8.72
C TYR A 197 19.43 -10.75 8.69
N ALA A 198 19.39 -9.81 9.63
CA ALA A 198 20.33 -8.69 9.68
C ALA A 198 21.75 -9.15 10.00
N SER A 199 21.92 -10.31 10.63
CA SER A 199 23.23 -10.85 11.00
C SER A 199 24.08 -11.28 9.79
N VAL A 200 23.45 -11.53 8.64
CA VAL A 200 24.12 -11.97 7.40
C VAL A 200 24.21 -10.85 6.35
N LEU A 201 23.61 -9.71 6.60
CA LEU A 201 23.70 -8.54 5.72
C LEU A 201 24.87 -7.66 6.15
N GLU A 202 25.82 -7.45 5.27
CA GLU A 202 26.91 -6.49 5.46
C GLU A 202 26.46 -5.10 4.96
N GLY A 203 26.81 -4.06 5.70
CA GLY A 203 26.51 -2.66 5.36
C GLY A 203 25.23 -2.15 5.99
N ASP A 204 24.46 -1.38 5.24
CA ASP A 204 23.30 -0.63 5.75
C ASP A 204 22.01 -1.48 5.83
N ALA A 205 22.05 -2.54 6.65
CA ALA A 205 20.84 -3.31 6.93
C ALA A 205 19.81 -2.44 7.68
N LEU A 206 18.71 -2.11 7.02
CA LEU A 206 17.59 -1.41 7.64
C LEU A 206 16.69 -2.44 8.37
N PRO A 207 16.06 -2.04 9.48
CA PRO A 207 15.02 -2.86 10.10
C PRO A 207 13.94 -3.23 9.07
N LEU A 208 13.45 -4.46 9.13
CA LEU A 208 12.33 -4.87 8.28
C LEU A 208 11.05 -4.14 8.72
N ILE A 209 10.25 -3.75 7.76
CA ILE A 209 8.95 -3.12 7.99
C ILE A 209 7.96 -4.04 8.78
N TRP A 210 8.27 -5.31 8.89
CA TRP A 210 7.55 -6.30 9.68
C TRP A 210 7.87 -6.25 11.19
N GLN A 211 8.95 -5.56 11.58
CA GLN A 211 9.48 -5.55 12.95
C GLN A 211 8.90 -4.44 13.84
N ALA A 212 7.92 -3.72 13.43
CA ALA A 212 7.42 -2.58 14.18
C ALA A 212 6.43 -2.95 15.27
#